data_e4e040ae29782efd824754ba6f7846bf
#
_entry.id   e4e040ae29782efd824754ba6f7846bf
#
_cell.length_a   1.000
_cell.length_b   1.000
_cell.length_c   1.000
_cell.angle_alpha   90.00
_cell.angle_beta   90.00
_cell.angle_gamma   90.00
#
_symmetry.space_group_name_H-M   'P 1'
#
loop_
_entity.id
_entity.type
_entity.pdbx_description
1 polymer ?
#
loop_
_entity_poly.entity_id
_entity_poly.type
_entity_poly.pdbx_seq_one_letter_code
_entity_poly.pdbx_strand_id
1 'polypeptide(L)'
;MREIADIDVLTDEVLRQRMVALSLGLLAAGLAASALVLIGEKGAELGLSWLAALVAGSFAALPVHELAHAAAFKLLVPGVRVGFGFKDAFLYTTVSGAVVPRAAELAALLAPAVFVTAALVAAALARFCPALAVLLATTHLSGCVGDLLMAHAILWEPACTHVRDTEFGITLLAED
;
A
#
# COMPACT_ATOMS: atom_id res chain seq x y z
N MET A 1 26.78 0.11 11.63
CA MET A 1 25.89 -0.16 10.47
C MET A 1 26.25 0.80 9.36
N ARG A 2 26.43 0.29 8.16
CA ARG A 2 26.80 1.05 6.96
C ARG A 2 25.55 1.26 6.10
N GLU A 3 25.37 2.46 5.59
CA GLU A 3 24.32 2.77 4.62
C GLU A 3 24.65 2.13 3.26
N ILE A 4 23.65 1.47 2.64
CA ILE A 4 23.79 0.78 1.35
C ILE A 4 23.13 1.60 0.26
N ALA A 5 21.87 2.01 0.47
CA ALA A 5 21.07 2.75 -0.48
C ALA A 5 20.02 3.58 0.23
N ASP A 6 19.63 4.68 -0.40
CA ASP A 6 18.51 5.52 0.01
C ASP A 6 17.43 5.44 -1.05
N ILE A 7 16.19 5.17 -0.62
CA ILE A 7 15.03 4.94 -1.48
C ILE A 7 13.97 5.96 -1.11
N ASP A 8 13.87 7.02 -1.86
CA ASP A 8 12.84 8.04 -1.68
C ASP A 8 11.86 8.01 -2.85
N VAL A 9 10.64 7.58 -2.58
CA VAL A 9 9.62 7.37 -3.62
C VAL A 9 8.91 8.65 -4.05
N LEU A 10 9.05 9.74 -3.31
CA LEU A 10 8.38 11.00 -3.61
C LEU A 10 9.32 12.04 -4.22
N THR A 11 10.58 12.11 -3.76
CA THR A 11 11.53 13.12 -4.24
C THR A 11 12.42 12.64 -5.37
N ASP A 12 12.68 11.32 -5.47
CA ASP A 12 13.35 10.74 -6.64
C ASP A 12 12.38 10.73 -7.84
N GLU A 13 12.70 11.54 -8.83
CA GLU A 13 11.87 11.71 -10.03
C GLU A 13 11.64 10.41 -10.80
N VAL A 14 12.64 9.54 -10.89
CA VAL A 14 12.54 8.26 -11.62
C VAL A 14 11.65 7.28 -10.86
N LEU A 15 11.83 7.17 -9.55
CA LEU A 15 10.99 6.31 -8.70
C LEU A 15 9.55 6.81 -8.67
N ARG A 16 9.34 8.13 -8.57
CA ARG A 16 8.03 8.75 -8.61
C ARG A 16 7.30 8.48 -9.93
N GLN A 17 7.98 8.63 -11.05
CA GLN A 17 7.39 8.32 -12.37
C GLN A 17 7.04 6.83 -12.50
N ARG A 18 7.88 5.92 -12.01
CA ARG A 18 7.60 4.48 -11.97
C ARG A 18 6.39 4.18 -11.09
N MET A 19 6.33 4.77 -9.90
CA MET A 19 5.20 4.63 -8.99
C MET A 19 3.90 5.06 -9.67
N VAL A 20 3.86 6.24 -10.27
CA VAL A 20 2.66 6.75 -10.97
C VAL A 20 2.28 5.85 -12.15
N ALA A 21 3.25 5.42 -12.97
CA ALA A 21 2.97 4.56 -14.13
C ALA A 21 2.40 3.20 -13.70
N LEU A 22 2.96 2.57 -12.65
CA LEU A 22 2.48 1.31 -12.11
C LEU A 22 1.09 1.45 -11.47
N SER A 23 0.85 2.53 -10.71
CA SER A 23 -0.46 2.83 -10.12
C SER A 23 -1.54 3.00 -11.19
N LEU A 24 -1.27 3.78 -12.22
CA LEU A 24 -2.20 3.97 -13.35
C LEU A 24 -2.42 2.67 -14.13
N GLY A 25 -1.37 1.86 -14.32
CA GLY A 25 -1.47 0.55 -14.95
C GLY A 25 -2.38 -0.41 -14.17
N LEU A 26 -2.24 -0.45 -12.84
CA LEU A 26 -3.10 -1.25 -11.96
C LEU A 26 -4.55 -0.77 -12.00
N LEU A 27 -4.79 0.54 -11.96
CA LEU A 27 -6.13 1.11 -12.08
C LEU A 27 -6.78 0.75 -13.43
N ALA A 28 -6.05 0.90 -14.53
CA ALA A 28 -6.55 0.57 -15.86
C ALA A 28 -6.87 -0.94 -15.98
N ALA A 29 -5.99 -1.80 -15.48
CA ALA A 29 -6.22 -3.24 -15.45
C ALA A 29 -7.42 -3.61 -14.57
N GLY A 30 -7.58 -2.96 -13.42
CA GLY A 30 -8.71 -3.15 -12.52
C GLY A 30 -10.05 -2.73 -13.14
N LEU A 31 -10.06 -1.59 -13.82
CA LEU A 31 -11.24 -1.12 -14.56
C LEU A 31 -11.63 -2.12 -15.66
N ALA A 32 -10.67 -2.57 -16.46
CA ALA A 32 -10.91 -3.56 -17.51
C ALA A 32 -11.41 -4.89 -16.94
N ALA A 33 -10.78 -5.41 -15.91
CA ALA A 33 -11.17 -6.64 -15.25
C ALA A 33 -12.57 -6.53 -14.61
N SER A 34 -12.86 -5.43 -13.90
CA SER A 34 -14.18 -5.17 -13.32
C SER A 34 -15.28 -5.09 -14.39
N ALA A 35 -14.99 -4.43 -15.53
CA ALA A 35 -15.93 -4.36 -16.66
C ALA A 35 -16.20 -5.74 -17.27
N LEU A 36 -15.17 -6.59 -17.43
CA LEU A 36 -15.35 -7.97 -17.91
C LEU A 36 -16.21 -8.81 -16.96
N VAL A 37 -16.03 -8.65 -15.65
CA VAL A 37 -16.84 -9.32 -14.63
C VAL A 37 -18.30 -8.85 -14.74
N LEU A 38 -18.54 -7.53 -14.84
CA LEU A 38 -19.90 -6.95 -15.00
C LEU A 38 -20.60 -7.47 -16.25
N ILE A 39 -19.90 -7.59 -17.38
CA ILE A 39 -20.48 -8.14 -18.63
C ILE A 39 -20.89 -9.61 -18.43
N GLY A 40 -20.15 -10.37 -17.63
CA GLY A 40 -20.44 -11.77 -17.31
C GLY A 40 -21.58 -11.96 -16.31
N GLU A 41 -21.88 -10.96 -15.48
CA GLU A 41 -22.93 -10.99 -14.46
C GLU A 41 -24.30 -10.65 -15.06
N LYS A 42 -25.16 -11.64 -15.20
CA LYS A 42 -26.53 -11.40 -15.63
C LYS A 42 -27.30 -10.64 -14.55
N GLY A 43 -27.73 -9.41 -14.86
CA GLY A 43 -28.54 -8.59 -13.96
C GLY A 43 -27.69 -7.71 -13.01
N ALA A 44 -26.41 -7.53 -13.29
CA ALA A 44 -25.60 -6.56 -12.57
C ALA A 44 -26.11 -5.14 -12.84
N GLU A 45 -26.55 -4.45 -11.78
CA GLU A 45 -27.01 -3.07 -11.87
C GLU A 45 -25.94 -2.13 -11.30
N LEU A 46 -25.41 -1.24 -12.13
CA LEU A 46 -24.58 -0.12 -11.71
C LEU A 46 -25.50 0.98 -11.15
N GLY A 47 -25.91 0.82 -9.90
CA GLY A 47 -26.75 1.78 -9.20
C GLY A 47 -25.98 2.75 -8.32
N LEU A 48 -26.70 3.73 -7.77
CA LEU A 48 -26.12 4.72 -6.84
C LEU A 48 -25.46 4.04 -5.60
N SER A 49 -26.03 2.94 -5.12
CA SER A 49 -25.49 2.17 -4.00
C SER A 49 -24.12 1.53 -4.33
N TRP A 50 -23.94 1.08 -5.57
CA TRP A 50 -22.67 0.53 -6.05
C TRP A 50 -21.59 1.64 -6.10
N LEU A 51 -21.94 2.78 -6.69
CA LEU A 51 -21.04 3.95 -6.74
C LEU A 51 -20.71 4.46 -5.35
N ALA A 52 -21.71 4.56 -4.46
CA ALA A 52 -21.49 4.98 -3.08
C ALA A 52 -20.57 4.00 -2.32
N ALA A 53 -20.71 2.69 -2.53
CA ALA A 53 -19.85 1.68 -1.93
C ALA A 53 -18.40 1.76 -2.46
N LEU A 54 -18.23 2.01 -3.77
CA LEU A 54 -16.91 2.24 -4.36
C LEU A 54 -16.22 3.46 -3.75
N VAL A 55 -16.92 4.61 -3.74
CA VAL A 55 -16.38 5.86 -3.20
C VAL A 55 -16.08 5.72 -1.70
N ALA A 56 -17.05 5.27 -0.91
CA ALA A 56 -16.88 5.12 0.54
C ALA A 56 -15.78 4.11 0.88
N GLY A 57 -15.71 2.97 0.17
CA GLY A 57 -14.69 1.96 0.36
C GLY A 57 -13.29 2.47 0.02
N SER A 58 -13.14 3.20 -1.09
CA SER A 58 -11.86 3.79 -1.48
C SER A 58 -11.37 4.84 -0.48
N PHE A 59 -12.24 5.76 -0.03
CA PHE A 59 -11.85 6.77 0.95
C PHE A 59 -11.61 6.19 2.35
N ALA A 60 -12.39 5.21 2.78
CA ALA A 60 -12.19 4.54 4.06
C ALA A 60 -10.88 3.72 4.07
N ALA A 61 -10.48 3.21 2.93
CA ALA A 61 -9.22 2.46 2.82
C ALA A 61 -7.99 3.31 3.16
N LEU A 62 -7.98 4.62 2.88
CA LEU A 62 -6.83 5.49 3.11
C LEU A 62 -6.38 5.52 4.59
N PRO A 63 -7.22 5.93 5.55
CA PRO A 63 -6.80 5.91 6.95
C PRO A 63 -6.59 4.49 7.49
N VAL A 64 -7.31 3.49 7.00
CA VAL A 64 -7.14 2.10 7.43
C VAL A 64 -5.80 1.53 6.93
N HIS A 65 -5.33 1.95 5.76
CA HIS A 65 -4.01 1.65 5.22
C HIS A 65 -2.91 2.11 6.19
N GLU A 66 -2.94 3.39 6.59
CA GLU A 66 -1.96 3.94 7.53
C GLU A 66 -2.04 3.27 8.91
N LEU A 67 -3.24 2.95 9.37
CA LEU A 67 -3.41 2.21 10.61
C LEU A 67 -2.86 0.78 10.54
N ALA A 68 -2.87 0.14 9.36
CA ALA A 68 -2.28 -1.19 9.18
C ALA A 68 -0.74 -1.13 9.29
N HIS A 69 -0.08 -0.11 8.71
CA HIS A 69 1.34 0.13 8.93
C HIS A 69 1.64 0.34 10.43
N ALA A 70 0.90 1.26 11.05
CA ALA A 70 1.07 1.59 12.47
C ALA A 70 0.91 0.35 13.37
N ALA A 71 -0.11 -0.49 13.11
CA ALA A 71 -0.34 -1.71 13.84
C ALA A 71 0.81 -2.71 13.66
N ALA A 72 1.29 -2.90 12.43
CA ALA A 72 2.41 -3.77 12.15
C ALA A 72 3.69 -3.32 12.88
N PHE A 73 4.04 -2.04 12.82
CA PHE A 73 5.18 -1.51 13.56
C PHE A 73 5.04 -1.70 15.07
N LYS A 74 3.86 -1.39 15.63
CA LYS A 74 3.61 -1.57 17.08
C LYS A 74 3.72 -3.00 17.54
N LEU A 75 3.32 -3.96 16.70
CA LEU A 75 3.39 -5.39 17.00
C LEU A 75 4.80 -5.96 16.85
N LEU A 76 5.55 -5.50 15.84
CA LEU A 76 6.83 -6.11 15.46
C LEU A 76 8.05 -5.39 16.05
N VAL A 77 7.91 -4.11 16.43
CA VAL A 77 9.02 -3.29 16.95
C VAL A 77 8.62 -2.69 18.30
N PRO A 78 8.90 -3.40 19.41
CA PRO A 78 8.52 -2.95 20.74
C PRO A 78 9.10 -1.57 21.07
N GLY A 79 8.25 -0.68 21.58
CA GLY A 79 8.67 0.67 22.02
C GLY A 79 8.79 1.70 20.89
N VAL A 80 8.59 1.33 19.63
CA VAL A 80 8.64 2.27 18.51
C VAL A 80 7.55 3.36 18.63
N ARG A 81 7.90 4.59 18.31
CA ARG A 81 6.97 5.72 18.24
C ARG A 81 6.49 5.85 16.80
N VAL A 82 5.19 5.68 16.61
CA VAL A 82 4.54 5.84 15.31
C VAL A 82 3.94 7.24 15.22
N GLY A 83 4.23 7.94 14.14
CA GLY A 83 3.64 9.21 13.76
C GLY A 83 2.81 9.07 12.48
N PHE A 84 1.94 10.03 12.24
CA PHE A 84 1.18 10.17 11.00
C PHE A 84 1.40 11.55 10.43
N GLY A 85 1.49 11.65 9.12
CA GLY A 85 1.62 12.90 8.42
C GLY A 85 0.74 12.98 7.18
N PHE A 86 0.69 14.19 6.60
CA PHE A 86 -0.01 14.45 5.37
C PHE A 86 0.81 15.46 4.54
N LYS A 87 1.16 15.08 3.32
CA LYS A 87 1.91 15.95 2.40
C LYS A 87 1.50 15.66 0.95
N ASP A 88 1.30 16.70 0.16
CA ASP A 88 1.01 16.63 -1.28
C ASP A 88 -0.13 15.64 -1.62
N ALA A 89 -1.20 15.62 -0.80
CA ALA A 89 -2.34 14.72 -0.85
C ALA A 89 -2.06 13.25 -0.46
N PHE A 90 -0.87 12.93 0.07
CA PHE A 90 -0.54 11.62 0.63
C PHE A 90 -0.65 11.63 2.15
N LEU A 91 -1.38 10.67 2.70
CA LEU A 91 -1.27 10.26 4.08
C LEU A 91 -0.04 9.35 4.18
N TYR A 92 0.70 9.44 5.27
CA TYR A 92 1.80 8.53 5.53
C TYR A 92 1.94 8.21 7.02
N THR A 93 2.43 7.02 7.29
CA THR A 93 2.84 6.57 8.62
C THR A 93 4.36 6.60 8.69
N THR A 94 4.92 7.11 9.78
CA THR A 94 6.37 7.13 9.99
C THR A 94 6.72 6.62 11.37
N VAL A 95 7.87 5.96 11.48
CA VAL A 95 8.57 5.63 12.73
C VAL A 95 9.85 6.46 12.88
N SER A 96 9.85 7.59 12.27
CA SER A 96 10.86 8.66 12.12
C SER A 96 12.23 8.41 12.77
N GLY A 97 13.21 8.07 11.94
CA GLY A 97 14.59 7.83 12.35
C GLY A 97 14.82 6.52 13.11
N ALA A 98 13.79 5.71 13.32
CA ALA A 98 13.95 4.40 13.90
C ALA A 98 14.69 3.48 12.93
N VAL A 99 15.61 2.70 13.48
CA VAL A 99 16.25 1.59 12.75
C VAL A 99 15.53 0.32 13.15
N VAL A 100 14.93 -0.34 12.17
CA VAL A 100 14.12 -1.53 12.38
C VAL A 100 14.72 -2.72 11.63
N PRO A 101 14.52 -3.96 12.12
CA PRO A 101 14.95 -5.16 11.41
C PRO A 101 14.28 -5.26 10.03
N ARG A 102 15.02 -5.71 9.02
CA ARG A 102 14.55 -5.95 7.65
C ARG A 102 13.17 -6.64 7.58
N ALA A 103 13.01 -7.72 8.36
CA ALA A 103 11.76 -8.49 8.35
C ALA A 103 10.56 -7.71 8.90
N ALA A 104 10.79 -6.87 9.92
CA ALA A 104 9.74 -6.04 10.50
C ALA A 104 9.30 -4.95 9.51
N GLU A 105 10.26 -4.31 8.83
CA GLU A 105 9.97 -3.32 7.79
C GLU A 105 9.17 -3.92 6.63
N LEU A 106 9.63 -5.05 6.09
CA LEU A 106 8.90 -5.76 5.02
C LEU A 106 7.49 -6.12 5.43
N ALA A 107 7.30 -6.62 6.65
CA ALA A 107 5.97 -6.98 7.13
C ALA A 107 5.09 -5.74 7.31
N ALA A 108 5.65 -4.61 7.78
CA ALA A 108 4.93 -3.36 7.91
C ALA A 108 4.52 -2.79 6.55
N LEU A 109 5.45 -2.73 5.57
CA LEU A 109 5.17 -2.26 4.20
C LEU A 109 4.10 -3.11 3.48
N LEU A 110 4.09 -4.42 3.69
CA LEU A 110 3.17 -5.33 3.01
C LEU A 110 1.81 -5.46 3.74
N ALA A 111 1.72 -5.08 5.01
CA ALA A 111 0.51 -5.25 5.82
C ALA A 111 -0.75 -4.62 5.18
N PRO A 112 -0.75 -3.35 4.71
CA PRO A 112 -1.93 -2.78 4.08
C PRO A 112 -2.32 -3.53 2.80
N ALA A 113 -1.36 -3.82 1.93
CA ALA A 113 -1.61 -4.52 0.67
C ALA A 113 -2.30 -5.87 0.89
N VAL A 114 -1.96 -6.57 1.96
CA VAL A 114 -2.57 -7.87 2.31
C VAL A 114 -3.89 -7.69 3.04
N PHE A 115 -3.88 -7.03 4.20
CA PHE A 115 -5.03 -7.06 5.11
C PHE A 115 -6.15 -6.12 4.66
N VAL A 116 -5.84 -4.91 4.21
CA VAL A 116 -6.86 -3.95 3.79
C VAL A 116 -7.47 -4.40 2.46
N THR A 117 -6.66 -4.88 1.49
CA THR A 117 -7.20 -5.42 0.24
C THR A 117 -8.08 -6.62 0.50
N ALA A 118 -7.66 -7.57 1.35
CA ALA A 118 -8.47 -8.73 1.69
C ALA A 118 -9.80 -8.35 2.35
N ALA A 119 -9.81 -7.35 3.25
CA ALA A 119 -11.02 -6.85 3.89
C ALA A 119 -11.98 -6.19 2.89
N LEU A 120 -11.47 -5.38 1.96
CA LEU A 120 -12.27 -4.76 0.89
C LEU A 120 -12.91 -5.81 -0.02
N VAL A 121 -12.12 -6.82 -0.44
CA VAL A 121 -12.61 -7.95 -1.25
C VAL A 121 -13.68 -8.72 -0.51
N ALA A 122 -13.44 -9.09 0.75
CA ALA A 122 -14.40 -9.84 1.56
C ALA A 122 -15.70 -9.05 1.75
N ALA A 123 -15.63 -7.74 2.03
CA ALA A 123 -16.80 -6.89 2.20
C ALA A 123 -17.64 -6.79 0.91
N ALA A 124 -17.00 -6.67 -0.26
CA ALA A 124 -17.68 -6.60 -1.54
C ALA A 124 -18.29 -7.95 -1.95
N LEU A 125 -17.58 -9.05 -1.72
CA LEU A 125 -18.08 -10.40 -1.99
C LEU A 125 -19.24 -10.79 -1.07
N ALA A 126 -19.22 -10.37 0.20
CA ALA A 126 -20.34 -10.57 1.12
C ALA A 126 -21.64 -9.87 0.65
N ARG A 127 -21.53 -8.90 -0.24
CA ARG A 127 -22.65 -8.23 -0.89
C ARG A 127 -22.99 -8.80 -2.29
N PHE A 128 -22.35 -9.89 -2.66
CA PHE A 128 -22.48 -10.51 -3.99
C PHE A 128 -22.12 -9.56 -5.14
N CYS A 129 -21.06 -8.76 -4.97
CA CYS A 129 -20.58 -7.78 -5.95
C CYS A 129 -19.14 -8.08 -6.38
N PRO A 130 -18.86 -9.10 -7.19
CA PRO A 130 -17.49 -9.45 -7.60
C PRO A 130 -16.79 -8.34 -8.38
N ALA A 131 -17.50 -7.64 -9.25
CA ALA A 131 -16.93 -6.51 -10.00
C ALA A 131 -16.47 -5.37 -9.07
N LEU A 132 -17.25 -5.07 -8.03
CA LEU A 132 -16.85 -4.10 -6.99
C LEU A 132 -15.63 -4.59 -6.21
N ALA A 133 -15.55 -5.90 -5.91
CA ALA A 133 -14.40 -6.49 -5.24
C ALA A 133 -13.12 -6.31 -6.04
N VAL A 134 -13.16 -6.58 -7.35
CA VAL A 134 -12.02 -6.36 -8.25
C VAL A 134 -11.60 -4.89 -8.26
N LEU A 135 -12.55 -3.97 -8.41
CA LEU A 135 -12.25 -2.55 -8.52
C LEU A 135 -11.70 -1.97 -7.21
N LEU A 136 -12.29 -2.31 -6.07
CA LEU A 136 -11.78 -1.88 -4.75
C LEU A 136 -10.39 -2.43 -4.47
N ALA A 137 -10.15 -3.72 -4.78
CA ALA A 137 -8.83 -4.33 -4.61
C ALA A 137 -7.77 -3.63 -5.44
N THR A 138 -8.04 -3.41 -6.73
CA THR A 138 -7.05 -2.79 -7.62
C THR A 138 -6.87 -1.31 -7.34
N THR A 139 -7.91 -0.58 -6.94
CA THR A 139 -7.81 0.81 -6.50
C THR A 139 -6.92 0.92 -5.25
N HIS A 140 -7.14 0.06 -4.24
CA HIS A 140 -6.32 0.05 -3.05
C HIS A 140 -4.87 -0.35 -3.37
N LEU A 141 -4.65 -1.43 -4.13
CA LEU A 141 -3.30 -1.87 -4.53
C LEU A 141 -2.56 -0.82 -5.36
N SER A 142 -3.26 -0.01 -6.15
CA SER A 142 -2.63 1.12 -6.85
C SER A 142 -2.08 2.18 -5.90
N GLY A 143 -2.69 2.35 -4.74
CA GLY A 143 -2.18 3.20 -3.65
C GLY A 143 -1.00 2.58 -2.90
N CYS A 144 -0.89 1.25 -2.89
CA CYS A 144 0.21 0.54 -2.22
C CYS A 144 1.51 0.49 -3.06
N VAL A 145 1.55 1.04 -4.27
CA VAL A 145 2.72 0.89 -5.17
C VAL A 145 3.99 1.46 -4.55
N GLY A 146 3.92 2.55 -3.77
CA GLY A 146 5.05 3.09 -3.04
C GLY A 146 5.66 2.07 -2.08
N ASP A 147 4.84 1.46 -1.24
CA ASP A 147 5.24 0.42 -0.28
C ASP A 147 5.82 -0.81 -0.99
N LEU A 148 5.19 -1.21 -2.11
CA LEU A 148 5.66 -2.35 -2.90
C LEU A 148 7.02 -2.07 -3.55
N LEU A 149 7.29 -0.84 -3.98
CA LEU A 149 8.62 -0.45 -4.51
C LEU A 149 9.68 -0.46 -3.42
N MET A 150 9.37 0.05 -2.22
CA MET A 150 10.27 -0.01 -1.07
C MET A 150 10.52 -1.46 -0.64
N ALA A 151 9.46 -2.27 -0.52
CA ALA A 151 9.58 -3.69 -0.21
C ALA A 151 10.40 -4.44 -1.27
N HIS A 152 10.22 -4.12 -2.56
CA HIS A 152 11.04 -4.68 -3.63
C HIS A 152 12.51 -4.32 -3.47
N ALA A 153 12.84 -3.06 -3.19
CA ALA A 153 14.22 -2.63 -2.96
C ALA A 153 14.88 -3.38 -1.79
N ILE A 154 14.16 -3.57 -0.67
CA ILE A 154 14.63 -4.35 0.47
C ILE A 154 14.87 -5.83 0.07
N LEU A 155 13.97 -6.42 -0.70
CA LEU A 155 14.08 -7.83 -1.10
C LEU A 155 15.23 -8.06 -2.06
N TRP A 156 15.51 -7.10 -2.93
CA TRP A 156 16.56 -7.19 -3.96
C TRP A 156 17.96 -6.89 -3.43
N GLU A 157 18.07 -6.33 -2.22
CA GLU A 157 19.35 -6.05 -1.56
C GLU A 157 19.65 -7.10 -0.47
N PRO A 158 20.42 -8.16 -0.79
CA PRO A 158 20.67 -9.25 0.15
C PRO A 158 21.54 -8.83 1.34
N ALA A 159 22.34 -7.77 1.21
CA ALA A 159 23.16 -7.24 2.29
C ALA A 159 22.36 -6.41 3.29
N CYS A 160 21.12 -6.02 2.97
CA CYS A 160 20.26 -5.28 3.86
C CYS A 160 19.86 -6.13 5.07
N THR A 161 20.25 -5.71 6.26
CA THR A 161 19.85 -6.35 7.54
C THR A 161 18.85 -5.52 8.32
N HIS A 162 18.96 -4.19 8.20
CA HIS A 162 18.12 -3.21 8.87
C HIS A 162 17.69 -2.11 7.90
N VAL A 163 16.65 -1.41 8.27
CA VAL A 163 16.09 -0.30 7.51
C VAL A 163 15.89 0.87 8.46
N ARG A 164 16.23 2.07 8.01
CA ARG A 164 15.91 3.33 8.69
C ARG A 164 14.76 3.98 7.94
N ASP A 165 13.66 4.23 8.64
CA ASP A 165 12.54 4.99 8.11
C ASP A 165 12.93 6.46 7.92
N THR A 166 12.59 7.04 6.79
CA THR A 166 12.77 8.46 6.45
C THR A 166 11.42 9.14 6.28
N GLU A 167 11.40 10.42 5.97
CA GLU A 167 10.12 11.14 5.82
C GLU A 167 9.28 10.64 4.63
N PHE A 168 9.94 10.24 3.52
CA PHE A 168 9.26 9.83 2.28
C PHE A 168 9.82 8.55 1.67
N GLY A 169 10.46 7.74 2.47
CA GLY A 169 11.08 6.52 2.00
C GLY A 169 11.85 5.79 3.08
N ILE A 170 12.90 5.09 2.67
CA ILE A 170 13.70 4.23 3.54
C ILE A 170 15.17 4.29 3.17
N THR A 171 16.05 4.18 4.17
CA THR A 171 17.49 3.94 3.97
C THR A 171 17.83 2.50 4.32
N LEU A 172 18.41 1.75 3.40
CA LEU A 172 18.86 0.38 3.60
C LEU A 172 20.21 0.35 4.32
N LEU A 173 20.32 -0.51 5.35
CA LEU A 173 21.49 -0.61 6.22
C LEU A 173 22.02 -2.06 6.25
N ALA A 174 23.37 -2.19 6.24
CA ALA A 174 24.07 -3.46 6.52
C ALA A 174 24.73 -3.41 7.90
N GLU A 175 24.79 -4.55 8.58
CA GLU A 175 25.73 -4.76 9.68
C GLU A 175 27.16 -4.84 9.13
N ASP A 176 28.11 -4.24 9.87
CA ASP A 176 29.55 -4.29 9.55
C ASP A 176 30.10 -5.67 9.89
#